data_1b53e1776d7e21f531774696d51df79a
#
_entry.id   1b53e1776d7e21f531774696d51df79a
#
_cell.length_a   1.000
_cell.length_b   1.000
_cell.length_c   1.000
_cell.angle_alpha   90.00
_cell.angle_beta   90.00
_cell.angle_gamma   90.00
#
_symmetry.space_group_name_H-M   'P 1'
#
loop_
_entity.id
_entity.type
_entity.pdbx_description
1 polymer ?
#
loop_
_entity_poly.entity_id
_entity_poly.type
_entity_poly.pdbx_seq_one_letter_code
_entity_poly.pdbx_strand_id
1 'polypeptide(L)'
;MKDFQDKVAVITGGASGLGRAMAERFAREGMRIVLADVEPNALAKAEAEMKAAGAKLISVRTDVSRAADVQALAQKTLAAFGEVHLLANNAGVAPLGNAWENSVADWEWILGVNLWGVIHGLRVFTPIMLAQNTEAHIVNTASVSGLLSPPGSAMYNVTKHAVVTLTETLYHDLALQQSRIGCSVLCPAYVPSGIVDSERNRPAALQNPAQEKSAEQQAREALLRKAVTSGKISADEVAQKVFEAVRDERFYILTHARIKASIQWRMEDILQERKPTNPMG
;
A
#
# COMPACT_ATOMS: atom_id res chain seq x y z
N MET A 1 17.60 -6.93 2.67
CA MET A 1 18.43 -5.76 3.04
C MET A 1 18.87 -5.90 4.49
N LYS A 2 20.17 -5.82 4.80
CA LYS A 2 20.71 -6.08 6.15
C LYS A 2 21.18 -4.80 6.87
N ASP A 3 21.66 -3.81 6.13
CA ASP A 3 22.08 -2.52 6.66
C ASP A 3 21.03 -1.45 6.31
N PHE A 4 20.57 -0.74 7.34
CA PHE A 4 19.55 0.30 7.23
C PHE A 4 20.10 1.69 7.57
N GLN A 5 21.26 1.75 8.25
CA GLN A 5 21.83 3.03 8.69
C GLN A 5 22.12 3.95 7.51
N ASP A 6 21.63 5.19 7.58
CA ASP A 6 21.75 6.23 6.56
C ASP A 6 21.22 5.86 5.15
N LYS A 7 20.51 4.73 5.01
CA LYS A 7 19.78 4.36 3.78
C LYS A 7 18.53 5.23 3.61
N VAL A 8 18.02 5.33 2.39
CA VAL A 8 16.88 6.20 2.05
C VAL A 8 15.64 5.37 1.81
N ALA A 9 14.55 5.67 2.54
CA ALA A 9 13.24 5.06 2.36
C ALA A 9 12.22 6.08 1.83
N VAL A 10 11.57 5.76 0.72
CA VAL A 10 10.44 6.51 0.14
C VAL A 10 9.15 5.76 0.47
N ILE A 11 8.20 6.46 1.12
CA ILE A 11 6.95 5.83 1.58
C ILE A 11 5.76 6.66 1.12
N THR A 12 4.91 6.09 0.26
CA THR A 12 3.67 6.72 -0.20
C THR A 12 2.52 6.44 0.77
N GLY A 13 1.58 7.40 0.92
CA GLY A 13 0.59 7.36 1.99
C GLY A 13 1.26 7.47 3.37
N GLY A 14 2.36 8.22 3.46
CA GLY A 14 3.24 8.27 4.63
C GLY A 14 2.77 9.19 5.76
N ALA A 15 1.70 9.95 5.55
CA ALA A 15 1.19 10.88 6.57
C ALA A 15 0.35 10.21 7.67
N SER A 16 -0.17 9.00 7.44
CA SER A 16 -1.07 8.32 8.36
C SER A 16 -0.99 6.79 8.29
N GLY A 17 -1.65 6.11 9.22
CA GLY A 17 -1.88 4.66 9.20
C GLY A 17 -0.62 3.83 9.02
N LEU A 18 -0.68 2.84 8.14
CA LEU A 18 0.44 1.92 7.89
C LEU A 18 1.68 2.61 7.32
N GLY A 19 1.48 3.58 6.40
CA GLY A 19 2.59 4.32 5.80
C GLY A 19 3.37 5.09 6.86
N ARG A 20 2.68 5.80 7.77
CA ARG A 20 3.29 6.52 8.87
C ARG A 20 4.04 5.58 9.81
N ALA A 21 3.41 4.46 10.21
CA ALA A 21 4.03 3.49 11.09
C ALA A 21 5.30 2.86 10.46
N MET A 22 5.26 2.55 9.15
CA MET A 22 6.45 2.09 8.44
C MET A 22 7.54 3.16 8.42
N ALA A 23 7.21 4.42 8.16
CA ALA A 23 8.17 5.52 8.17
C ALA A 23 8.86 5.66 9.53
N GLU A 24 8.11 5.63 10.62
CA GLU A 24 8.64 5.68 11.97
C GLU A 24 9.50 4.46 12.31
N ARG A 25 9.06 3.28 11.87
CA ARG A 25 9.82 2.05 12.12
C ARG A 25 11.17 2.06 11.42
N PHE A 26 11.23 2.46 10.16
CA PHE A 26 12.49 2.56 9.42
C PHE A 26 13.36 3.73 9.89
N ALA A 27 12.77 4.85 10.32
CA ALA A 27 13.51 5.95 10.94
C ALA A 27 14.25 5.51 12.22
N ARG A 28 13.63 4.65 13.04
CA ARG A 28 14.27 4.08 14.25
C ARG A 28 15.49 3.20 13.92
N GLU A 29 15.57 2.66 12.71
CA GLU A 29 16.76 1.93 12.21
C GLU A 29 17.81 2.85 11.57
N GLY A 30 17.65 4.17 11.68
CA GLY A 30 18.59 5.15 11.17
C GLY A 30 18.41 5.50 9.69
N MET A 31 17.32 5.07 9.04
CA MET A 31 17.06 5.45 7.65
C MET A 31 16.65 6.93 7.54
N ARG A 32 17.02 7.55 6.42
CA ARG A 32 16.53 8.85 5.97
C ARG A 32 15.19 8.65 5.28
N ILE A 33 14.16 9.39 5.67
CA ILE A 33 12.78 9.14 5.25
C ILE A 33 12.30 10.19 4.25
N VAL A 34 11.61 9.76 3.22
CA VAL A 34 10.81 10.60 2.33
C VAL A 34 9.35 10.24 2.52
N LEU A 35 8.59 11.14 3.16
CA LEU A 35 7.15 11.00 3.31
C LEU A 35 6.46 11.56 2.07
N ALA A 36 5.68 10.75 1.39
CA ALA A 36 4.84 11.17 0.27
C ALA A 36 3.37 10.97 0.59
N ASP A 37 2.56 12.01 0.50
CA ASP A 37 1.11 11.95 0.74
C ASP A 37 0.38 13.04 -0.03
N VAL A 38 -0.91 12.83 -0.31
CA VAL A 38 -1.76 13.82 -0.98
C VAL A 38 -2.29 14.88 -0.01
N GLU A 39 -2.41 14.56 1.28
CA GLU A 39 -2.99 15.40 2.34
C GLU A 39 -1.93 16.35 2.94
N PRO A 40 -1.90 17.65 2.58
CA PRO A 40 -0.84 18.56 2.99
C PRO A 40 -0.77 18.78 4.51
N ASN A 41 -1.93 18.89 5.17
CA ASN A 41 -1.97 19.15 6.61
C ASN A 41 -1.51 17.93 7.43
N ALA A 42 -1.96 16.72 7.05
CA ALA A 42 -1.51 15.49 7.70
C ALA A 42 -0.01 15.27 7.47
N LEU A 43 0.47 15.56 6.25
CA LEU A 43 1.86 15.43 5.86
C LEU A 43 2.76 16.38 6.68
N ALA A 44 2.37 17.67 6.81
CA ALA A 44 3.10 18.67 7.60
C ALA A 44 3.14 18.28 9.10
N LYS A 45 2.02 17.79 9.65
CA LYS A 45 1.97 17.28 11.02
C LYS A 45 2.91 16.09 11.22
N ALA A 46 2.84 15.11 10.29
CA ALA A 46 3.70 13.93 10.32
C ALA A 46 5.19 14.29 10.28
N GLU A 47 5.56 15.22 9.41
CA GLU A 47 6.93 15.72 9.29
C GLU A 47 7.41 16.37 10.60
N ALA A 48 6.60 17.27 11.17
CA ALA A 48 6.96 17.96 12.40
C ALA A 48 7.17 16.99 13.58
N GLU A 49 6.24 16.04 13.76
CA GLU A 49 6.32 15.05 14.84
C GLU A 49 7.53 14.12 14.70
N MET A 50 7.81 13.63 13.49
CA MET A 50 8.96 12.76 13.26
C MET A 50 10.29 13.50 13.38
N LYS A 51 10.37 14.77 12.95
CA LYS A 51 11.55 15.61 13.16
C LYS A 51 11.81 15.87 14.65
N ALA A 52 10.76 16.14 15.42
CA ALA A 52 10.85 16.31 16.87
C ALA A 52 11.35 15.02 17.56
N ALA A 53 11.04 13.85 17.01
CA ALA A 53 11.56 12.55 17.44
C ALA A 53 12.98 12.24 16.92
N GLY A 54 13.64 13.17 16.22
CA GLY A 54 15.02 13.04 15.75
C GLY A 54 15.19 12.36 14.37
N ALA A 55 14.10 12.10 13.65
CA ALA A 55 14.19 11.49 12.33
C ALA A 55 14.75 12.47 11.28
N LYS A 56 15.63 11.98 10.40
CA LYS A 56 16.11 12.69 9.22
C LYS A 56 15.13 12.49 8.08
N LEU A 57 14.35 13.51 7.70
CA LEU A 57 13.33 13.34 6.67
C LEU A 57 13.03 14.60 5.88
N ILE A 58 12.45 14.39 4.70
CA ILE A 58 11.70 15.39 3.93
C ILE A 58 10.27 14.89 3.69
N SER A 59 9.35 15.82 3.45
CA SER A 59 8.01 15.51 3.00
C SER A 59 7.73 16.07 1.60
N VAL A 60 6.99 15.34 0.79
CA VAL A 60 6.64 15.74 -0.57
C VAL A 60 5.16 15.48 -0.80
N ARG A 61 4.39 16.54 -1.03
CA ARG A 61 3.00 16.37 -1.45
C ARG A 61 2.98 15.64 -2.80
N THR A 62 2.28 14.52 -2.86
CA THR A 62 2.28 13.60 -4.00
C THR A 62 0.92 12.95 -4.16
N ASP A 63 0.28 13.16 -5.29
CA ASP A 63 -0.84 12.34 -5.74
C ASP A 63 -0.28 11.18 -6.57
N VAL A 64 -0.31 9.98 -6.02
CA VAL A 64 0.27 8.79 -6.67
C VAL A 64 -0.44 8.39 -7.95
N SER A 65 -1.70 8.84 -8.15
CA SER A 65 -2.44 8.60 -9.39
C SER A 65 -1.88 9.40 -10.58
N ARG A 66 -1.01 10.38 -10.32
CA ARG A 66 -0.42 11.26 -11.32
C ARG A 66 1.06 10.92 -11.56
N ALA A 67 1.37 10.43 -12.75
CA ALA A 67 2.75 10.07 -13.10
C ALA A 67 3.75 11.21 -12.87
N ALA A 68 3.36 12.46 -13.18
CA ALA A 68 4.20 13.64 -13.00
C ALA A 68 4.55 13.91 -11.53
N ASP A 69 3.61 13.68 -10.60
CA ASP A 69 3.85 13.87 -9.17
C ASP A 69 4.85 12.82 -8.64
N VAL A 70 4.72 11.56 -9.09
CA VAL A 70 5.67 10.50 -8.71
C VAL A 70 7.07 10.75 -9.30
N GLN A 71 7.15 11.29 -10.52
CA GLN A 71 8.42 11.72 -11.09
C GLN A 71 9.06 12.85 -10.28
N ALA A 72 8.26 13.86 -9.87
CA ALA A 72 8.72 14.95 -9.02
C ALA A 72 9.16 14.46 -7.63
N LEU A 73 8.46 13.46 -7.07
CA LEU A 73 8.86 12.81 -5.82
C LEU A 73 10.26 12.21 -5.93
N ALA A 74 10.55 11.47 -7.00
CA ALA A 74 11.86 10.88 -7.22
C ALA A 74 12.96 11.95 -7.38
N GLN A 75 12.70 13.01 -8.15
CA GLN A 75 13.64 14.11 -8.32
C GLN A 75 13.97 14.78 -6.97
N LYS A 76 12.96 15.07 -6.15
CA LYS A 76 13.16 15.66 -4.82
C LYS A 76 13.90 14.71 -3.86
N THR A 77 13.62 13.41 -3.95
CA THR A 77 14.33 12.38 -3.18
C THR A 77 15.82 12.38 -3.51
N LEU A 78 16.15 12.32 -4.80
CA LEU A 78 17.54 12.32 -5.26
C LEU A 78 18.26 13.64 -4.96
N ALA A 79 17.58 14.78 -5.10
CA ALA A 79 18.15 16.08 -4.74
C ALA A 79 18.48 16.19 -3.25
N ALA A 80 17.66 15.59 -2.37
CA ALA A 80 17.85 15.67 -0.93
C ALA A 80 18.84 14.63 -0.39
N PHE A 81 18.83 13.42 -0.93
CA PHE A 81 19.54 12.28 -0.34
C PHE A 81 20.42 11.49 -1.31
N GLY A 82 20.35 11.76 -2.60
CA GLY A 82 21.20 11.15 -3.64
C GLY A 82 20.81 9.75 -4.08
N GLU A 83 20.10 9.00 -3.24
CA GLU A 83 19.86 7.56 -3.43
C GLU A 83 18.45 7.15 -2.97
N VAL A 84 18.03 5.92 -3.35
CA VAL A 84 16.81 5.25 -2.86
C VAL A 84 17.11 3.78 -2.58
N HIS A 85 16.87 3.33 -1.35
CA HIS A 85 17.15 1.94 -0.95
C HIS A 85 15.89 1.15 -0.58
N LEU A 86 14.84 1.85 -0.13
CA LEU A 86 13.54 1.25 0.13
C LEU A 86 12.45 2.08 -0.54
N LEU A 87 11.60 1.42 -1.33
CA LEU A 87 10.36 1.99 -1.85
C LEU A 87 9.17 1.25 -1.23
N ALA A 88 8.33 1.96 -0.48
CA ALA A 88 7.05 1.43 -0.02
C ALA A 88 5.90 2.09 -0.78
N ASN A 89 5.38 1.40 -1.79
CA ASN A 89 4.14 1.77 -2.48
C ASN A 89 2.96 1.38 -1.60
N ASN A 90 2.52 2.31 -0.75
CA ASN A 90 1.54 2.02 0.29
C ASN A 90 0.26 2.86 0.19
N ALA A 91 0.27 4.01 -0.48
CA ALA A 91 -0.94 4.83 -0.66
C ALA A 91 -2.11 3.99 -1.20
N GLY A 92 -3.29 4.19 -0.61
CA GLY A 92 -4.47 3.42 -1.00
C GLY A 92 -5.77 3.97 -0.46
N VAL A 93 -6.86 3.67 -1.16
CA VAL A 93 -8.25 4.04 -0.85
C VAL A 93 -9.13 2.78 -0.91
N ALA A 94 -10.28 2.79 -0.24
CA ALA A 94 -11.14 1.61 -0.13
C ALA A 94 -12.63 1.95 -0.25
N PRO A 95 -13.10 2.52 -1.37
CA PRO A 95 -14.53 2.60 -1.63
C PRO A 95 -15.12 1.19 -1.77
N LEU A 96 -16.36 1.02 -1.30
CA LEU A 96 -17.10 -0.24 -1.33
C LEU A 96 -18.21 -0.19 -2.39
N GLY A 97 -18.65 -1.37 -2.82
CA GLY A 97 -19.80 -1.52 -3.71
C GLY A 97 -19.78 -2.88 -4.40
N ASN A 98 -20.95 -3.34 -4.81
CA ASN A 98 -21.07 -4.46 -5.73
C ASN A 98 -20.54 -4.04 -7.12
N ALA A 99 -20.10 -5.00 -7.91
CA ALA A 99 -19.43 -4.72 -9.19
C ALA A 99 -20.27 -3.85 -10.15
N TRP A 100 -21.60 -3.97 -10.09
CA TRP A 100 -22.57 -3.25 -10.93
C TRP A 100 -23.10 -1.94 -10.32
N GLU A 101 -22.78 -1.62 -9.07
CA GLU A 101 -23.22 -0.41 -8.39
C GLU A 101 -22.25 0.76 -8.55
N ASN A 102 -21.00 0.47 -8.79
CA ASN A 102 -19.92 1.46 -8.82
C ASN A 102 -19.90 2.20 -10.16
N SER A 103 -19.80 3.52 -10.09
CA SER A 103 -19.68 4.38 -11.25
C SER A 103 -18.31 4.25 -11.92
N VAL A 104 -18.18 4.73 -13.17
CA VAL A 104 -16.89 4.83 -13.85
C VAL A 104 -15.91 5.69 -13.02
N ALA A 105 -16.38 6.79 -12.43
CA ALA A 105 -15.54 7.65 -11.58
C ALA A 105 -15.02 6.92 -10.33
N ASP A 106 -15.78 5.98 -9.73
CA ASP A 106 -15.32 5.13 -8.63
C ASP A 106 -14.17 4.24 -9.10
N TRP A 107 -14.33 3.59 -10.25
CA TRP A 107 -13.30 2.75 -10.85
C TRP A 107 -12.04 3.55 -11.21
N GLU A 108 -12.19 4.71 -11.84
CA GLU A 108 -11.06 5.58 -12.20
C GLU A 108 -10.28 6.00 -10.96
N TRP A 109 -10.97 6.42 -9.90
CA TRP A 109 -10.32 6.83 -8.67
C TRP A 109 -9.54 5.70 -7.99
N ILE A 110 -10.19 4.54 -7.77
CA ILE A 110 -9.52 3.43 -7.06
C ILE A 110 -8.39 2.83 -7.89
N LEU A 111 -8.58 2.67 -9.20
CA LEU A 111 -7.52 2.20 -10.10
C LEU A 111 -6.36 3.19 -10.11
N GLY A 112 -6.66 4.49 -10.17
CA GLY A 112 -5.65 5.56 -10.15
C GLY A 112 -4.76 5.48 -8.92
N VAL A 113 -5.34 5.35 -7.74
CA VAL A 113 -4.56 5.33 -6.49
C VAL A 113 -3.95 3.95 -6.23
N ASN A 114 -4.78 2.89 -6.18
CA ASN A 114 -4.34 1.59 -5.68
C ASN A 114 -3.49 0.79 -6.66
N LEU A 115 -3.68 0.99 -7.97
CA LEU A 115 -2.95 0.25 -9.00
C LEU A 115 -1.97 1.15 -9.76
N TRP A 116 -2.44 2.23 -10.38
CA TRP A 116 -1.55 3.14 -11.10
C TRP A 116 -0.52 3.79 -10.19
N GLY A 117 -0.86 4.08 -8.93
CA GLY A 117 0.10 4.58 -7.95
C GLY A 117 1.27 3.61 -7.75
N VAL A 118 1.01 2.31 -7.65
CA VAL A 118 2.06 1.28 -7.56
C VAL A 118 2.84 1.19 -8.87
N ILE A 119 2.15 1.17 -10.02
CA ILE A 119 2.79 1.13 -11.35
C ILE A 119 3.71 2.33 -11.54
N HIS A 120 3.27 3.56 -11.19
CA HIS A 120 4.10 4.75 -11.29
C HIS A 120 5.32 4.68 -10.38
N GLY A 121 5.14 4.21 -9.13
CA GLY A 121 6.25 3.98 -8.21
C GLY A 121 7.29 3.03 -8.81
N LEU A 122 6.87 1.87 -9.33
CA LEU A 122 7.77 0.92 -9.96
C LEU A 122 8.45 1.49 -11.21
N ARG A 123 7.69 2.13 -12.11
CA ARG A 123 8.25 2.71 -13.35
C ARG A 123 9.29 3.79 -13.12
N VAL A 124 9.15 4.56 -12.05
CA VAL A 124 10.04 5.69 -11.75
C VAL A 124 11.22 5.24 -10.89
N PHE A 125 10.98 4.51 -9.81
CA PHE A 125 12.02 4.21 -8.83
C PHE A 125 12.82 2.95 -9.15
N THR A 126 12.23 1.92 -9.77
CA THR A 126 12.98 0.68 -10.08
C THR A 126 14.19 0.93 -10.98
N PRO A 127 14.09 1.71 -12.07
CA PRO A 127 15.26 2.04 -12.89
C PRO A 127 16.36 2.80 -12.12
N ILE A 128 15.97 3.71 -11.20
CA ILE A 128 16.91 4.43 -10.34
C ILE A 128 17.65 3.45 -9.45
N MET A 129 16.93 2.57 -8.76
CA MET A 129 17.48 1.57 -7.84
C MET A 129 18.36 0.55 -8.58
N LEU A 130 17.99 0.15 -9.80
CA LEU A 130 18.82 -0.72 -10.65
C LEU A 130 20.14 -0.04 -11.05
N ALA A 131 20.08 1.24 -11.46
CA ALA A 131 21.26 2.02 -11.83
C ALA A 131 22.23 2.24 -10.64
N GLN A 132 21.71 2.36 -9.42
CA GLN A 132 22.52 2.44 -8.19
C GLN A 132 23.29 1.13 -7.93
N ASN A 133 22.77 -0.01 -8.35
CA ASN A 133 23.38 -1.34 -8.14
C ASN A 133 23.78 -1.61 -6.68
N THR A 134 23.02 -1.08 -5.74
CA THR A 134 23.19 -1.30 -4.30
C THR A 134 22.09 -2.23 -3.77
N GLU A 135 22.27 -2.77 -2.56
CA GLU A 135 21.23 -3.54 -1.88
C GLU A 135 20.02 -2.65 -1.61
N ALA A 136 18.86 -3.07 -2.09
CA ALA A 136 17.63 -2.29 -2.00
C ALA A 136 16.39 -3.19 -1.91
N HIS A 137 15.22 -2.61 -1.57
CA HIS A 137 14.00 -3.39 -1.43
C HIS A 137 12.75 -2.60 -1.83
N ILE A 138 11.78 -3.27 -2.43
CA ILE A 138 10.48 -2.71 -2.81
C ILE A 138 9.38 -3.43 -2.03
N VAL A 139 8.53 -2.68 -1.33
CA VAL A 139 7.35 -3.20 -0.64
C VAL A 139 6.09 -2.64 -1.31
N ASN A 140 5.26 -3.50 -1.86
CA ASN A 140 3.97 -3.10 -2.42
C ASN A 140 2.84 -3.52 -1.46
N THR A 141 2.02 -2.55 -1.03
CA THR A 141 0.89 -2.81 -0.14
C THR A 141 -0.34 -3.25 -0.92
N ALA A 142 -0.58 -4.55 -0.93
CA ALA A 142 -1.82 -5.16 -1.40
C ALA A 142 -2.86 -5.18 -0.25
N SER A 143 -3.44 -6.34 0.01
CA SER A 143 -4.40 -6.64 1.08
C SER A 143 -4.64 -8.15 1.09
N VAL A 144 -5.30 -8.67 2.11
CA VAL A 144 -5.95 -9.99 2.03
C VAL A 144 -6.94 -10.07 0.87
N SER A 145 -7.56 -8.93 0.51
CA SER A 145 -8.41 -8.79 -0.69
C SER A 145 -7.64 -8.87 -2.02
N GLY A 146 -6.33 -9.02 -1.99
CA GLY A 146 -5.50 -9.40 -3.14
C GLY A 146 -5.28 -10.91 -3.25
N LEU A 147 -5.68 -11.67 -2.23
CA LEU A 147 -5.58 -13.13 -2.17
C LEU A 147 -6.94 -13.81 -2.02
N LEU A 148 -7.96 -13.04 -1.62
CA LEU A 148 -9.35 -13.46 -1.43
C LEU A 148 -10.27 -12.49 -2.15
N SER A 149 -11.53 -12.90 -2.38
CA SER A 149 -12.53 -12.08 -3.10
C SER A 149 -13.80 -11.90 -2.26
N PRO A 150 -13.74 -11.14 -1.13
CA PRO A 150 -14.93 -10.90 -0.32
C PRO A 150 -16.00 -10.13 -1.11
N PRO A 151 -17.30 -10.44 -0.92
CA PRO A 151 -18.39 -9.73 -1.59
C PRO A 151 -18.46 -8.27 -1.18
N GLY A 152 -19.06 -7.42 -2.05
CA GLY A 152 -19.24 -5.99 -1.79
C GLY A 152 -17.98 -5.14 -1.86
N SER A 153 -16.89 -5.68 -2.37
CA SER A 153 -15.58 -5.01 -2.48
C SER A 153 -14.93 -5.22 -3.85
N ALA A 154 -15.73 -5.30 -4.92
CA ALA A 154 -15.25 -5.73 -6.24
C ALA A 154 -14.06 -4.89 -6.75
N MET A 155 -14.17 -3.56 -6.76
CA MET A 155 -13.11 -2.66 -7.21
C MET A 155 -11.83 -2.84 -6.37
N TYR A 156 -11.98 -2.92 -5.06
CA TYR A 156 -10.85 -3.08 -4.15
C TYR A 156 -10.16 -4.42 -4.38
N ASN A 157 -10.93 -5.51 -4.49
CA ASN A 157 -10.41 -6.85 -4.79
C ASN A 157 -9.60 -6.86 -6.09
N VAL A 158 -10.15 -6.27 -7.16
CA VAL A 158 -9.46 -6.19 -8.47
C VAL A 158 -8.13 -5.47 -8.34
N THR A 159 -8.10 -4.28 -7.70
CA THR A 159 -6.86 -3.52 -7.55
C THR A 159 -5.83 -4.27 -6.71
N LYS A 160 -6.25 -4.94 -5.63
CA LYS A 160 -5.33 -5.63 -4.72
C LYS A 160 -4.82 -6.96 -5.29
N HIS A 161 -5.63 -7.69 -6.06
CA HIS A 161 -5.14 -8.84 -6.83
C HIS A 161 -4.12 -8.42 -7.90
N ALA A 162 -4.39 -7.31 -8.61
CA ALA A 162 -3.45 -6.77 -9.58
C ALA A 162 -2.10 -6.40 -8.94
N VAL A 163 -2.10 -5.81 -7.73
CA VAL A 163 -0.85 -5.49 -7.00
C VAL A 163 -0.10 -6.76 -6.58
N VAL A 164 -0.79 -7.83 -6.16
CA VAL A 164 -0.14 -9.11 -5.86
C VAL A 164 0.56 -9.65 -7.11
N THR A 165 -0.18 -9.83 -8.20
CA THR A 165 0.37 -10.35 -9.46
C THR A 165 1.52 -9.50 -9.99
N LEU A 166 1.37 -8.16 -9.96
CA LEU A 166 2.42 -7.22 -10.38
C LEU A 166 3.70 -7.40 -9.54
N THR A 167 3.58 -7.65 -8.22
CA THR A 167 4.74 -7.85 -7.35
C THR A 167 5.39 -9.22 -7.57
N GLU A 168 4.60 -10.27 -7.81
CA GLU A 168 5.11 -11.60 -8.17
C GLU A 168 5.89 -11.55 -9.49
N THR A 169 5.35 -10.87 -10.50
CA THR A 169 6.06 -10.65 -11.77
C THR A 169 7.35 -9.87 -11.56
N LEU A 170 7.30 -8.77 -10.79
CA LEU A 170 8.49 -7.97 -10.46
C LEU A 170 9.60 -8.82 -9.81
N TYR A 171 9.23 -9.73 -8.89
CA TYR A 171 10.19 -10.64 -8.26
C TYR A 171 10.93 -11.48 -9.30
N HIS A 172 10.21 -12.06 -10.26
CA HIS A 172 10.82 -12.86 -11.31
C HIS A 172 11.68 -12.02 -12.27
N ASP A 173 11.21 -10.82 -12.65
CA ASP A 173 11.95 -9.91 -13.53
C ASP A 173 13.27 -9.46 -12.88
N LEU A 174 13.26 -9.10 -11.59
CA LEU A 174 14.47 -8.72 -10.85
C LEU A 174 15.44 -9.90 -10.70
N ALA A 175 14.94 -11.12 -10.49
CA ALA A 175 15.75 -12.32 -10.39
C ALA A 175 16.43 -12.66 -11.73
N LEU A 176 15.73 -12.54 -12.86
CA LEU A 176 16.28 -12.75 -14.20
C LEU A 176 17.42 -11.77 -14.53
N GLN A 177 17.36 -10.55 -14.00
CA GLN A 177 18.39 -9.53 -14.13
C GLN A 177 19.52 -9.65 -13.10
N GLN A 178 19.47 -10.66 -12.22
CA GLN A 178 20.42 -10.82 -11.10
C GLN A 178 20.55 -9.53 -10.25
N SER A 179 19.43 -8.82 -10.09
CA SER A 179 19.36 -7.56 -9.39
C SER A 179 19.59 -7.75 -7.88
N ARG A 180 20.18 -6.73 -7.25
CA ARG A 180 20.32 -6.64 -5.78
C ARG A 180 19.09 -6.07 -5.09
N ILE A 181 17.98 -5.89 -5.82
CA ILE A 181 16.72 -5.38 -5.30
C ILE A 181 15.83 -6.56 -4.91
N GLY A 182 15.52 -6.69 -3.63
CA GLY A 182 14.47 -7.57 -3.15
C GLY A 182 13.09 -6.96 -3.30
N CYS A 183 12.03 -7.77 -3.24
CA CYS A 183 10.69 -7.22 -3.14
C CYS A 183 9.78 -8.06 -2.25
N SER A 184 8.76 -7.41 -1.68
CA SER A 184 7.74 -8.02 -0.83
C SER A 184 6.36 -7.47 -1.16
N VAL A 185 5.34 -8.31 -1.02
CA VAL A 185 3.94 -7.90 -1.07
C VAL A 185 3.33 -7.97 0.33
N LEU A 186 2.88 -6.81 0.83
CA LEU A 186 2.21 -6.69 2.11
C LEU A 186 0.71 -6.94 1.93
N CYS A 187 0.18 -7.97 2.59
CA CYS A 187 -1.22 -8.37 2.53
C CYS A 187 -1.89 -8.24 3.92
N PRO A 188 -2.20 -7.03 4.38
CA PRO A 188 -2.86 -6.84 5.67
C PRO A 188 -4.34 -7.22 5.59
N ALA A 189 -4.89 -7.71 6.71
CA ALA A 189 -6.33 -7.77 6.93
C ALA A 189 -6.78 -6.46 7.60
N TYR A 190 -7.75 -6.55 8.52
CA TYR A 190 -8.27 -5.38 9.21
C TYR A 190 -7.26 -4.80 10.21
N VAL A 191 -6.76 -3.61 9.91
CA VAL A 191 -5.83 -2.85 10.76
C VAL A 191 -6.44 -1.47 11.00
N PRO A 192 -6.54 -1.02 12.26
CA PRO A 192 -7.06 0.32 12.57
C PRO A 192 -6.29 1.41 11.80
N SER A 193 -6.99 2.12 10.93
CA SER A 193 -6.43 3.18 10.08
C SER A 193 -7.53 4.07 9.52
N GLY A 194 -7.18 5.21 8.94
CA GLY A 194 -8.10 6.14 8.28
C GLY A 194 -8.59 5.69 6.90
N ILE A 195 -8.35 4.46 6.47
CA ILE A 195 -8.74 3.98 5.14
C ILE A 195 -10.25 3.97 4.92
N VAL A 196 -11.03 3.77 5.99
CA VAL A 196 -12.50 3.82 5.95
C VAL A 196 -13.07 5.21 5.66
N ASP A 197 -12.26 6.24 5.81
CA ASP A 197 -12.58 7.63 5.54
C ASP A 197 -11.89 8.15 4.28
N SER A 198 -11.45 7.27 3.39
CA SER A 198 -10.66 7.61 2.20
C SER A 198 -11.39 8.56 1.22
N GLU A 199 -12.74 8.61 1.24
CA GLU A 199 -13.54 9.53 0.44
C GLU A 199 -13.13 11.01 0.61
N ARG A 200 -12.60 11.41 1.75
CA ARG A 200 -12.07 12.77 1.97
C ARG A 200 -10.96 13.17 0.97
N ASN A 201 -10.29 12.17 0.37
CA ASN A 201 -9.20 12.37 -0.59
C ASN A 201 -9.66 12.21 -2.05
N ARG A 202 -10.98 12.08 -2.28
CA ARG A 202 -11.51 11.91 -3.62
C ARG A 202 -11.38 13.23 -4.40
N PRO A 203 -10.75 13.22 -5.59
CA PRO A 203 -10.63 14.40 -6.42
C PRO A 203 -12.01 14.96 -6.81
N ALA A 204 -12.14 16.28 -6.84
CA ALA A 204 -13.41 16.92 -7.21
C ALA A 204 -13.92 16.49 -8.60
N ALA A 205 -13.01 16.26 -9.55
CA ALA A 205 -13.34 15.79 -10.90
C ALA A 205 -13.94 14.37 -10.95
N LEU A 206 -13.75 13.57 -9.90
CA LEU A 206 -14.25 12.20 -9.80
C LEU A 206 -15.35 12.05 -8.74
N GLN A 207 -15.89 13.14 -8.24
CA GLN A 207 -17.03 13.13 -7.32
C GLN A 207 -18.28 12.55 -8.00
N ASN A 208 -18.97 11.64 -7.32
CA ASN A 208 -20.29 11.20 -7.75
C ASN A 208 -21.35 12.26 -7.43
N PRO A 209 -22.44 12.35 -8.21
CA PRO A 209 -23.60 13.11 -7.80
C PRO A 209 -24.07 12.70 -6.41
N ALA A 210 -24.56 13.66 -5.62
CA ALA A 210 -25.11 13.35 -4.30
C ALA A 210 -26.30 12.39 -4.46
N GLN A 211 -26.18 11.20 -3.90
CA GLN A 211 -27.24 10.20 -3.86
C GLN A 211 -27.39 9.70 -2.42
N GLU A 212 -28.62 9.47 -2.01
CA GLU A 212 -28.88 8.79 -0.76
C GLU A 212 -28.41 7.32 -0.85
N LYS A 213 -27.59 6.91 0.09
CA LYS A 213 -27.13 5.52 0.18
C LYS A 213 -28.29 4.63 0.59
N SER A 214 -28.43 3.49 -0.06
CA SER A 214 -29.39 2.48 0.36
C SER A 214 -29.07 1.94 1.77
N ALA A 215 -30.05 1.37 2.44
CA ALA A 215 -29.84 0.74 3.76
C ALA A 215 -28.76 -0.36 3.71
N GLU A 216 -28.67 -1.11 2.60
CA GLU A 216 -27.64 -2.13 2.38
C GLU A 216 -26.25 -1.53 2.25
N GLN A 217 -26.10 -0.44 1.50
CA GLN A 217 -24.81 0.28 1.38
C GLN A 217 -24.34 0.83 2.74
N GLN A 218 -25.26 1.44 3.50
CA GLN A 218 -24.97 1.95 4.85
C GLN A 218 -24.56 0.83 5.80
N ALA A 219 -25.25 -0.31 5.78
CA ALA A 219 -24.93 -1.47 6.61
C ALA A 219 -23.54 -2.05 6.24
N ARG A 220 -23.20 -2.12 4.96
CA ARG A 220 -21.90 -2.59 4.46
C ARG A 220 -20.76 -1.68 4.92
N GLU A 221 -20.93 -0.36 4.82
CA GLU A 221 -19.96 0.62 5.30
C GLU A 221 -19.77 0.54 6.82
N ALA A 222 -20.86 0.42 7.57
CA ALA A 222 -20.80 0.26 9.02
C ALA A 222 -20.07 -1.02 9.43
N LEU A 223 -20.29 -2.13 8.71
CA LEU A 223 -19.62 -3.41 8.95
C LEU A 223 -18.11 -3.30 8.68
N LEU A 224 -17.72 -2.68 7.56
CA LEU A 224 -16.30 -2.45 7.26
C LEU A 224 -15.65 -1.55 8.31
N ARG A 225 -16.31 -0.43 8.66
CA ARG A 225 -15.80 0.48 9.68
C ARG A 225 -15.59 -0.25 11.01
N LYS A 226 -16.58 -1.04 11.45
CA LYS A 226 -16.47 -1.88 12.65
C LYS A 226 -15.30 -2.86 12.55
N ALA A 227 -15.15 -3.56 11.42
CA ALA A 227 -14.08 -4.54 11.22
C ALA A 227 -12.69 -3.89 11.27
N VAL A 228 -12.50 -2.73 10.62
CA VAL A 228 -11.24 -1.99 10.61
C VAL A 228 -10.93 -1.43 12.00
N THR A 229 -11.89 -0.75 12.65
CA THR A 229 -11.66 -0.13 13.97
C THR A 229 -11.45 -1.13 15.10
N SER A 230 -12.03 -2.33 14.98
CA SER A 230 -11.84 -3.43 15.95
C SER A 230 -10.67 -4.37 15.59
N GLY A 231 -9.88 -4.03 14.60
CA GLY A 231 -8.68 -4.78 14.22
C GLY A 231 -7.74 -4.97 15.41
N LYS A 232 -7.26 -6.21 15.61
CA LYS A 232 -6.46 -6.59 16.77
C LYS A 232 -4.97 -6.32 16.61
N ILE A 233 -4.52 -6.09 15.39
CA ILE A 233 -3.11 -5.83 15.05
C ILE A 233 -2.99 -4.34 14.76
N SER A 234 -2.09 -3.67 15.47
CA SER A 234 -1.81 -2.25 15.28
C SER A 234 -1.00 -1.97 14.00
N ALA A 235 -1.00 -0.72 13.55
CA ALA A 235 -0.15 -0.29 12.45
C ALA A 235 1.34 -0.51 12.74
N ASP A 236 1.77 -0.32 13.99
CA ASP A 236 3.14 -0.53 14.44
C ASP A 236 3.56 -2.01 14.36
N GLU A 237 2.67 -2.94 14.76
CA GLU A 237 2.93 -4.37 14.62
C GLU A 237 3.03 -4.79 13.14
N VAL A 238 2.23 -4.18 12.26
CA VAL A 238 2.37 -4.41 10.81
C VAL A 238 3.68 -3.83 10.30
N ALA A 239 4.06 -2.62 10.70
CA ALA A 239 5.33 -2.01 10.32
C ALA A 239 6.53 -2.84 10.78
N GLN A 240 6.46 -3.43 11.99
CA GLN A 240 7.47 -4.38 12.48
C GLN A 240 7.58 -5.63 11.59
N LYS A 241 6.43 -6.21 11.17
CA LYS A 241 6.43 -7.36 10.25
C LYS A 241 7.01 -7.00 8.87
N VAL A 242 6.76 -5.77 8.39
CA VAL A 242 7.36 -5.27 7.14
C VAL A 242 8.87 -5.14 7.29
N PHE A 243 9.34 -4.53 8.37
CA PHE A 243 10.77 -4.41 8.64
C PHE A 243 11.46 -5.78 8.68
N GLU A 244 10.91 -6.73 9.42
CA GLU A 244 11.42 -8.11 9.49
C GLU A 244 11.44 -8.78 8.10
N ALA A 245 10.39 -8.59 7.31
CA ALA A 245 10.32 -9.17 5.96
C ALA A 245 11.37 -8.57 5.02
N VAL A 246 11.60 -7.26 5.08
CA VAL A 246 12.65 -6.58 4.31
C VAL A 246 14.04 -7.07 4.74
N ARG A 247 14.27 -7.20 6.06
CA ARG A 247 15.52 -7.72 6.61
C ARG A 247 15.78 -9.17 6.22
N ASP A 248 14.74 -10.02 6.27
CA ASP A 248 14.81 -11.47 6.08
C ASP A 248 14.45 -11.90 4.65
N GLU A 249 14.25 -10.93 3.74
CA GLU A 249 13.94 -11.13 2.31
C GLU A 249 12.68 -11.98 2.08
N ARG A 250 11.67 -11.81 2.96
CA ARG A 250 10.41 -12.54 2.87
C ARG A 250 9.48 -11.87 1.85
N PHE A 251 9.01 -12.63 0.87
CA PHE A 251 8.16 -12.12 -0.21
C PHE A 251 6.73 -11.80 0.26
N TYR A 252 5.97 -12.79 0.77
CA TYR A 252 4.61 -12.55 1.26
C TYR A 252 4.59 -12.13 2.72
N ILE A 253 4.03 -10.96 3.01
CA ILE A 253 3.86 -10.44 4.38
C ILE A 253 2.39 -10.57 4.77
N LEU A 254 2.02 -11.72 5.35
CA LEU A 254 0.69 -11.99 5.87
C LEU A 254 0.61 -11.56 7.33
N THR A 255 -0.25 -10.59 7.62
CA THR A 255 -0.34 -10.01 8.98
C THR A 255 -1.14 -10.88 9.96
N HIS A 256 -2.07 -11.70 9.46
CA HIS A 256 -2.99 -12.51 10.26
C HIS A 256 -2.88 -14.00 9.90
N ALA A 257 -2.55 -14.86 10.86
CA ALA A 257 -2.34 -16.29 10.62
C ALA A 257 -3.58 -17.02 10.08
N ARG A 258 -4.78 -16.61 10.50
CA ARG A 258 -6.06 -17.24 10.11
C ARG A 258 -6.35 -17.16 8.60
N ILE A 259 -5.79 -16.17 7.91
CA ILE A 259 -5.98 -15.95 6.49
C ILE A 259 -5.46 -17.11 5.62
N LYS A 260 -4.47 -17.86 6.12
CA LYS A 260 -3.85 -18.97 5.36
C LYS A 260 -4.88 -20.04 5.00
N ALA A 261 -5.79 -20.37 5.91
CA ALA A 261 -6.85 -21.34 5.64
C ALA A 261 -7.78 -20.88 4.52
N SER A 262 -8.21 -19.60 4.54
CA SER A 262 -9.08 -19.06 3.48
C SER A 262 -8.37 -19.01 2.12
N ILE A 263 -7.06 -18.70 2.10
CA ILE A 263 -6.24 -18.76 0.87
C ILE A 263 -6.18 -20.19 0.35
N GLN A 264 -5.97 -21.17 1.23
CA GLN A 264 -5.95 -22.58 0.85
C GLN A 264 -7.28 -23.01 0.23
N TRP A 265 -8.41 -22.69 0.87
CA TRP A 265 -9.74 -23.01 0.32
C TRP A 265 -9.95 -22.43 -1.08
N ARG A 266 -9.58 -21.16 -1.29
CA ARG A 266 -9.64 -20.53 -2.61
C ARG A 266 -8.79 -21.28 -3.64
N MET A 267 -7.57 -21.69 -3.29
CA MET A 267 -6.71 -22.46 -4.19
C MET A 267 -7.30 -23.84 -4.49
N GLU A 268 -7.86 -24.50 -3.50
CA GLU A 268 -8.55 -25.79 -3.67
C GLU A 268 -9.80 -25.66 -4.57
N ASP A 269 -10.58 -24.57 -4.42
CA ASP A 269 -11.72 -24.30 -5.31
C ASP A 269 -11.27 -24.16 -6.77
N ILE A 270 -10.17 -23.45 -7.02
CA ILE A 270 -9.61 -23.29 -8.37
C ILE A 270 -9.10 -24.62 -8.92
N LEU A 271 -8.31 -25.37 -8.15
CA LEU A 271 -7.71 -26.64 -8.59
C LEU A 271 -8.75 -27.74 -8.84
N GLN A 272 -9.87 -27.69 -8.15
CA GLN A 272 -10.96 -28.65 -8.25
C GLN A 272 -12.13 -28.11 -9.08
N GLU A 273 -11.98 -26.97 -9.74
CA GLU A 273 -13.00 -26.32 -10.59
C GLU A 273 -14.36 -26.15 -9.89
N ARG A 274 -14.32 -25.88 -8.55
CA ARG A 274 -15.52 -25.67 -7.73
C ARG A 274 -16.00 -24.22 -7.79
N LYS A 275 -17.26 -24.02 -7.35
CA LYS A 275 -17.78 -22.67 -7.10
C LYS A 275 -16.93 -21.98 -6.01
N PRO A 276 -16.65 -20.66 -6.13
CA PRO A 276 -15.87 -19.94 -5.14
C PRO A 276 -16.52 -19.98 -3.75
N THR A 277 -15.77 -20.40 -2.74
CA THR A 277 -16.20 -20.31 -1.34
C THR A 277 -16.19 -18.85 -0.87
N ASN A 278 -17.27 -18.43 -0.19
CA ASN A 278 -17.32 -17.09 0.40
C ASN A 278 -16.28 -16.99 1.55
N PRO A 279 -15.27 -16.13 1.45
CA PRO A 279 -14.24 -16.04 2.50
C PRO A 279 -14.71 -15.38 3.80
N MET A 280 -15.96 -14.89 3.84
CA MET A 280 -16.59 -14.22 4.98
C MET A 280 -17.65 -15.09 5.67
N GLY A 281 -18.01 -16.23 5.08
CA GLY A 281 -19.05 -17.15 5.59
C GLY A 281 -18.54 -18.26 6.45
#